data_e47ac2e806eff5f3af0cf95c16eb588a
#
_entry.id   e47ac2e806eff5f3af0cf95c16eb588a
#
_cell.length_a   1.000
_cell.length_b   1.000
_cell.length_c   1.000
_cell.angle_alpha   90.00
_cell.angle_beta   90.00
_cell.angle_gamma   90.00
#
_symmetry.space_group_name_H-M   'P 1'
#
loop_
_entity.id
_entity.type
_entity.pdbx_description
1 polymer ?
#
loop_
_entity_poly.entity_id
_entity_poly.type
_entity_poly.pdbx_seq_one_letter_code
_entity_poly.pdbx_strand_id
1 'polypeptide(L)'
;MKVFINPGHDKEHDSGAVNPNSGLRECDVAAEVGALVVDYLEAAGCECRILQSDNLAGESEYSDRQGNTVCGDANDWGADVFVSIHCNAANTVARGTEVECYDADSGNEGAQLAQFIQSQIVDAVDTTDRGIKSRPGLLVLRQTDMPAVLVEMAFIDNDDDATLLTERADEFARAIARGVTDYENLVNA
;
A
#
# COMPACT_ATOMS: atom_id res chain seq x y z
N MET A 1 -8.19 -0.71 -16.19
CA MET A 1 -7.01 -0.07 -15.57
C MET A 1 -5.97 -1.13 -15.26
N LYS A 2 -4.67 -0.83 -15.47
CA LYS A 2 -3.53 -1.67 -15.01
C LYS A 2 -3.09 -1.21 -13.64
N VAL A 3 -3.16 -2.09 -12.65
CA VAL A 3 -2.84 -1.76 -11.25
C VAL A 3 -1.64 -2.57 -10.78
N PHE A 4 -0.58 -1.89 -10.36
CA PHE A 4 0.58 -2.54 -9.76
C PHE A 4 0.47 -2.52 -8.23
N ILE A 5 0.46 -3.69 -7.62
CA ILE A 5 0.37 -3.87 -6.17
C ILE A 5 1.75 -4.26 -5.63
N ASN A 6 2.24 -3.50 -4.66
CA ASN A 6 3.48 -3.79 -3.97
C ASN A 6 3.20 -4.02 -2.48
N PRO A 7 3.06 -5.26 -2.02
CA PRO A 7 3.14 -5.54 -0.59
C PRO A 7 4.51 -5.13 -0.06
N GLY A 8 4.53 -4.33 0.99
CA GLY A 8 5.78 -3.81 1.57
C GLY A 8 6.69 -4.90 2.10
N HIS A 9 7.99 -4.57 2.15
CA HIS A 9 9.03 -5.41 2.71
C HIS A 9 9.25 -6.75 1.98
N ASP A 10 9.95 -7.70 2.63
CA ASP A 10 10.30 -9.01 2.06
C ASP A 10 10.26 -10.08 3.16
N LYS A 11 9.70 -11.24 2.85
CA LYS A 11 9.50 -12.31 3.86
C LYS A 11 10.80 -12.94 4.36
N GLU A 12 11.88 -12.81 3.59
CA GLU A 12 13.17 -13.46 3.89
C GLU A 12 14.18 -12.51 4.52
N HIS A 13 14.24 -11.26 4.07
CA HIS A 13 15.33 -10.34 4.41
C HIS A 13 14.88 -9.09 5.14
N ASP A 14 13.63 -8.64 4.96
CA ASP A 14 13.09 -7.44 5.57
C ASP A 14 11.66 -7.68 6.05
N SER A 15 11.50 -7.99 7.33
CA SER A 15 10.17 -8.23 7.91
C SER A 15 9.30 -6.97 8.01
N GLY A 16 9.87 -5.77 7.82
CA GLY A 16 9.21 -4.54 8.23
C GLY A 16 9.05 -4.46 9.75
N ALA A 17 8.10 -3.68 10.20
CA ALA A 17 7.76 -3.57 11.60
C ALA A 17 7.17 -4.88 12.14
N VAL A 18 7.38 -5.12 13.45
CA VAL A 18 6.91 -6.32 14.15
C VAL A 18 6.20 -5.92 15.42
N ASN A 19 5.00 -6.45 15.64
CA ASN A 19 4.30 -6.26 16.90
C ASN A 19 5.09 -6.88 18.05
N PRO A 20 5.43 -6.13 19.11
CA PRO A 20 6.29 -6.62 20.18
C PRO A 20 5.66 -7.71 21.05
N ASN A 21 4.33 -7.82 21.05
CA ASN A 21 3.61 -8.76 21.90
C ASN A 21 3.22 -10.04 21.16
N SER A 22 2.69 -9.92 19.95
CA SER A 22 2.23 -11.07 19.15
C SER A 22 3.28 -11.64 18.19
N GLY A 23 4.30 -10.85 17.83
CA GLY A 23 5.25 -11.20 16.79
C GLY A 23 4.70 -11.10 15.37
N LEU A 24 3.53 -10.46 15.17
CA LEU A 24 2.95 -10.20 13.86
C LEU A 24 3.91 -9.35 13.04
N ARG A 25 4.26 -9.80 11.82
CA ARG A 25 5.20 -9.10 10.94
C ARG A 25 4.45 -8.35 9.85
N GLU A 26 4.91 -7.14 9.55
CA GLU A 26 4.34 -6.28 8.51
C GLU A 26 4.36 -6.95 7.13
N CYS A 27 5.47 -7.57 6.73
CA CYS A 27 5.59 -8.24 5.44
C CYS A 27 4.55 -9.36 5.24
N ASP A 28 4.12 -10.04 6.30
CA ASP A 28 3.10 -11.08 6.20
C ASP A 28 1.71 -10.48 6.02
N VAL A 29 1.38 -9.44 6.79
CA VAL A 29 0.10 -8.71 6.66
C VAL A 29 -0.01 -8.06 5.29
N ALA A 30 1.04 -7.37 4.84
CA ALA A 30 1.07 -6.73 3.53
C ALA A 30 0.88 -7.75 2.38
N ALA A 31 1.51 -8.92 2.48
CA ALA A 31 1.35 -9.99 1.49
C ALA A 31 -0.08 -10.55 1.43
N GLU A 32 -0.69 -10.78 2.60
CA GLU A 32 -2.07 -11.27 2.69
C GLU A 32 -3.05 -10.27 2.09
N VAL A 33 -3.00 -9.02 2.56
CA VAL A 33 -3.89 -7.96 2.07
C VAL A 33 -3.64 -7.67 0.59
N GLY A 34 -2.37 -7.62 0.15
CA GLY A 34 -2.02 -7.39 -1.24
C GLY A 34 -2.60 -8.44 -2.20
N ALA A 35 -2.58 -9.71 -1.81
CA ALA A 35 -3.19 -10.79 -2.59
C ALA A 35 -4.72 -10.61 -2.70
N LEU A 36 -5.40 -10.30 -1.59
CA LEU A 36 -6.84 -10.03 -1.58
C LEU A 36 -7.21 -8.80 -2.42
N VAL A 37 -6.40 -7.73 -2.39
CA VAL A 37 -6.60 -6.54 -3.24
C VAL A 37 -6.57 -6.92 -4.71
N VAL A 38 -5.62 -7.76 -5.14
CA VAL A 38 -5.54 -8.26 -6.52
C VAL A 38 -6.81 -9.01 -6.89
N ASP A 39 -7.28 -9.94 -6.04
CA ASP A 39 -8.51 -10.70 -6.30
C ASP A 39 -9.73 -9.78 -6.51
N TYR A 40 -9.88 -8.73 -5.69
CA TYR A 40 -10.99 -7.77 -5.82
C TYR A 40 -10.86 -6.91 -7.07
N LEU A 41 -9.66 -6.44 -7.41
CA LEU A 41 -9.43 -5.62 -8.59
C LEU A 41 -9.63 -6.41 -9.89
N GLU A 42 -9.14 -7.66 -9.95
CA GLU A 42 -9.37 -8.53 -11.11
C GLU A 42 -10.85 -8.87 -11.28
N ALA A 43 -11.58 -9.11 -10.17
CA ALA A 43 -13.03 -9.30 -10.21
C ALA A 43 -13.78 -8.04 -10.70
N ALA A 44 -13.21 -6.83 -10.49
CA ALA A 44 -13.73 -5.57 -11.01
C ALA A 44 -13.33 -5.29 -12.48
N GLY A 45 -12.48 -6.13 -13.10
CA GLY A 45 -12.05 -6.02 -14.48
C GLY A 45 -10.73 -5.27 -14.68
N CYS A 46 -9.99 -4.99 -13.61
CA CYS A 46 -8.63 -4.46 -13.71
C CYS A 46 -7.65 -5.56 -14.14
N GLU A 47 -6.55 -5.16 -14.76
CA GLU A 47 -5.38 -6.02 -15.00
C GLU A 47 -4.37 -5.75 -13.89
N CYS A 48 -4.01 -6.79 -13.10
CA CYS A 48 -3.16 -6.62 -11.93
C CYS A 48 -1.79 -7.27 -12.11
N ARG A 49 -0.77 -6.65 -11.50
CA ARG A 49 0.54 -7.26 -11.26
C ARG A 49 0.92 -7.03 -9.81
N ILE A 50 1.48 -8.05 -9.17
CA ILE A 50 1.90 -7.99 -7.77
C ILE A 50 3.36 -8.39 -7.65
N LEU A 51 4.14 -7.60 -6.90
CA LEU A 51 5.54 -7.91 -6.57
C LEU A 51 5.84 -7.45 -5.14
N GLN A 52 6.21 -8.41 -4.28
CA GLN A 52 6.74 -8.15 -2.95
C GLN A 52 8.26 -8.31 -2.97
N SER A 53 9.00 -7.25 -2.68
CA SER A 53 10.46 -7.24 -2.63
C SER A 53 10.98 -6.01 -1.89
N ASP A 54 12.10 -6.16 -1.18
CA ASP A 54 12.88 -5.07 -0.61
C ASP A 54 13.72 -4.32 -1.65
N ASN A 55 13.85 -4.85 -2.87
CA ASN A 55 14.57 -4.22 -3.97
C ASN A 55 13.66 -3.22 -4.71
N LEU A 56 13.44 -2.06 -4.12
CA LEU A 56 12.49 -1.07 -4.64
C LEU A 56 12.98 -0.39 -5.92
N ALA A 57 14.27 0.03 -5.96
CA ALA A 57 14.83 0.78 -7.10
C ALA A 57 16.30 0.43 -7.39
N GLY A 58 16.77 -0.75 -6.97
CA GLY A 58 18.17 -1.19 -7.16
C GLY A 58 19.10 -0.74 -6.03
N GLU A 59 18.59 -0.26 -4.92
CA GLU A 59 19.35 0.24 -3.77
C GLU A 59 19.43 -0.77 -2.61
N SER A 60 18.84 -1.96 -2.75
CA SER A 60 18.92 -3.00 -1.72
C SER A 60 20.35 -3.54 -1.59
N GLU A 61 20.82 -3.71 -0.36
CA GLU A 61 22.09 -4.39 -0.09
C GLU A 61 22.06 -5.89 -0.45
N TYR A 62 20.89 -6.43 -0.74
CA TYR A 62 20.66 -7.79 -1.27
C TYR A 62 20.43 -7.79 -2.79
N SER A 63 20.88 -6.75 -3.49
CA SER A 63 20.69 -6.55 -4.94
C SER A 63 21.52 -7.49 -5.84
N ASP A 64 22.23 -8.47 -5.29
CA ASP A 64 22.70 -9.66 -6.03
C ASP A 64 21.54 -10.47 -6.60
N ARG A 65 20.31 -10.18 -6.20
CA ARG A 65 19.11 -10.63 -6.89
C ARG A 65 19.03 -9.95 -8.26
N GLN A 66 19.45 -10.70 -9.27
CA GLN A 66 19.24 -10.38 -10.67
C GLN A 66 17.73 -10.43 -10.96
N GLY A 67 17.05 -9.35 -10.76
CA GLY A 67 15.61 -9.22 -11.00
C GLY A 67 15.24 -7.76 -11.20
N ASN A 68 14.07 -7.53 -11.77
CA ASN A 68 13.51 -6.20 -11.88
C ASN A 68 13.29 -5.62 -10.47
N THR A 69 13.56 -4.34 -10.32
CA THR A 69 13.17 -3.61 -9.12
C THR A 69 11.65 -3.41 -9.12
N VAL A 70 11.06 -3.20 -7.95
CA VAL A 70 9.61 -2.94 -7.83
C VAL A 70 9.18 -1.76 -8.72
N CYS A 71 9.87 -0.62 -8.61
CA CYS A 71 9.57 0.56 -9.42
C CYS A 71 9.83 0.32 -10.91
N GLY A 72 10.94 -0.36 -11.24
CA GLY A 72 11.27 -0.68 -12.63
C GLY A 72 10.26 -1.61 -13.29
N ASP A 73 9.80 -2.65 -12.58
CA ASP A 73 8.79 -3.56 -13.13
C ASP A 73 7.42 -2.86 -13.33
N ALA A 74 7.04 -1.96 -12.42
CA ALA A 74 5.83 -1.16 -12.57
C ALA A 74 5.89 -0.23 -13.77
N ASN A 75 7.03 0.49 -13.94
CA ASN A 75 7.25 1.41 -15.06
C ASN A 75 7.33 0.67 -16.40
N ASP A 76 8.12 -0.40 -16.49
CA ASP A 76 8.29 -1.20 -17.71
C ASP A 76 6.98 -1.87 -18.15
N TRP A 77 6.14 -2.26 -17.20
CA TRP A 77 4.82 -2.81 -17.50
C TRP A 77 3.82 -1.74 -17.95
N GLY A 78 4.09 -0.48 -17.64
CA GLY A 78 3.21 0.63 -17.95
C GLY A 78 1.93 0.56 -17.12
N ALA A 79 2.08 0.46 -15.79
CA ALA A 79 0.96 0.51 -14.86
C ALA A 79 0.26 1.87 -14.95
N ASP A 80 -1.06 1.88 -14.82
CA ASP A 80 -1.85 3.11 -14.75
C ASP A 80 -1.83 3.72 -13.34
N VAL A 81 -1.76 2.87 -12.30
CA VAL A 81 -1.59 3.27 -10.90
C VAL A 81 -0.70 2.27 -10.15
N PHE A 82 -0.05 2.77 -9.10
CA PHE A 82 0.79 1.99 -8.19
C PHE A 82 0.30 2.11 -6.75
N VAL A 83 0.11 0.98 -6.08
CA VAL A 83 -0.33 0.92 -4.68
C VAL A 83 0.63 0.07 -3.86
N SER A 84 1.40 0.69 -2.96
CA SER A 84 2.19 0.01 -1.94
C SER A 84 1.35 -0.20 -0.68
N ILE A 85 1.48 -1.36 -0.03
CA ILE A 85 0.66 -1.74 1.14
C ILE A 85 1.59 -2.02 2.31
N HIS A 86 1.41 -1.26 3.39
CA HIS A 86 2.26 -1.23 4.58
C HIS A 86 1.44 -1.21 5.88
N CYS A 87 2.14 -1.38 7.00
CA CYS A 87 1.64 -1.17 8.33
C CYS A 87 2.56 -0.20 9.08
N ASN A 88 2.00 0.90 9.56
CA ASN A 88 2.73 1.90 10.33
C ASN A 88 3.25 1.35 11.67
N ALA A 89 4.26 1.97 12.22
CA ALA A 89 4.76 1.70 13.57
C ALA A 89 5.34 2.98 14.19
N ALA A 90 5.17 3.17 15.51
CA ALA A 90 5.68 4.35 16.19
C ALA A 90 6.08 4.09 17.65
N ASN A 91 5.10 4.10 18.56
CA ASN A 91 5.33 4.13 20.02
C ASN A 91 4.33 3.23 20.76
N THR A 92 3.75 2.25 20.12
CA THR A 92 2.73 1.32 20.66
C THR A 92 1.39 1.97 21.08
N VAL A 93 1.27 3.30 20.96
CA VAL A 93 0.09 4.08 21.37
C VAL A 93 -0.62 4.69 20.15
N ALA A 94 0.15 5.09 19.14
CA ALA A 94 -0.41 5.64 17.90
C ALA A 94 -1.32 4.62 17.21
N ARG A 95 -2.42 5.11 16.61
CA ARG A 95 -3.44 4.29 15.94
C ARG A 95 -3.96 4.97 14.70
N GLY A 96 -4.55 4.20 13.80
CA GLY A 96 -5.30 4.69 12.66
C GLY A 96 -4.64 4.45 11.33
N THR A 97 -5.34 4.84 10.26
CA THR A 97 -4.91 4.70 8.87
C THR A 97 -4.48 6.04 8.26
N GLU A 98 -3.46 6.00 7.41
CA GLU A 98 -3.05 7.13 6.58
C GLU A 98 -2.61 6.65 5.21
N VAL A 99 -2.85 7.44 4.16
CA VAL A 99 -2.35 7.15 2.83
C VAL A 99 -1.35 8.22 2.41
N GLU A 100 -0.18 7.78 1.99
CA GLU A 100 0.92 8.62 1.60
C GLU A 100 1.00 8.74 0.08
N CYS A 101 1.25 9.95 -0.42
CA CYS A 101 1.52 10.22 -1.82
C CYS A 101 2.67 11.22 -1.95
N TYR A 102 3.13 11.47 -3.18
CA TYR A 102 4.27 12.38 -3.39
C TYR A 102 3.99 13.79 -2.85
N ASP A 103 2.81 14.34 -3.18
CA ASP A 103 2.37 15.69 -2.76
C ASP A 103 0.85 15.71 -2.53
N ALA A 104 0.45 15.62 -1.27
CA ALA A 104 -0.96 15.56 -0.86
C ALA A 104 -1.72 16.88 -1.05
N ASP A 105 -1.01 18.01 -1.09
CA ASP A 105 -1.61 19.34 -1.19
C ASP A 105 -1.84 19.78 -2.64
N SER A 106 -1.24 19.10 -3.61
CA SER A 106 -1.27 19.47 -5.03
C SER A 106 -2.63 19.24 -5.70
N GLY A 107 -3.45 18.32 -5.17
CA GLY A 107 -4.67 17.85 -5.84
C GLY A 107 -4.41 17.08 -7.14
N ASN A 108 -3.16 16.64 -7.37
CA ASN A 108 -2.79 15.83 -8.52
C ASN A 108 -3.39 14.41 -8.44
N GLU A 109 -3.16 13.61 -9.48
CA GLU A 109 -3.70 12.25 -9.60
C GLU A 109 -3.31 11.35 -8.43
N GLY A 110 -2.06 11.44 -7.92
CA GLY A 110 -1.62 10.70 -6.76
C GLY A 110 -2.36 11.11 -5.46
N ALA A 111 -2.60 12.41 -5.27
CA ALA A 111 -3.37 12.91 -4.13
C ALA A 111 -4.86 12.50 -4.23
N GLN A 112 -5.43 12.49 -5.43
CA GLN A 112 -6.80 12.04 -5.65
C GLN A 112 -6.94 10.53 -5.35
N LEU A 113 -6.04 9.70 -5.88
CA LEU A 113 -6.00 8.27 -5.59
C LEU A 113 -5.87 8.01 -4.08
N ALA A 114 -4.95 8.73 -3.40
CA ALA A 114 -4.76 8.65 -1.96
C ALA A 114 -6.05 8.99 -1.19
N GLN A 115 -6.76 10.03 -1.61
CA GLN A 115 -8.00 10.46 -0.94
C GLN A 115 -9.11 9.43 -1.10
N PHE A 116 -9.27 8.83 -2.28
CA PHE A 116 -10.27 7.77 -2.49
C PHE A 116 -9.99 6.56 -1.61
N ILE A 117 -8.74 6.07 -1.58
CA ILE A 117 -8.37 4.92 -0.77
C ILE A 117 -8.53 5.24 0.73
N GLN A 118 -8.04 6.39 1.19
CA GLN A 118 -8.17 6.80 2.60
C GLN A 118 -9.63 6.81 3.06
N SER A 119 -10.51 7.44 2.27
CA SER A 119 -11.93 7.53 2.61
C SER A 119 -12.59 6.15 2.71
N GLN A 120 -12.29 5.25 1.76
CA GLN A 120 -12.85 3.89 1.77
C GLN A 120 -12.37 3.06 2.97
N ILE A 121 -11.10 3.18 3.37
CA ILE A 121 -10.59 2.46 4.55
C ILE A 121 -11.26 2.97 5.82
N VAL A 122 -11.32 4.29 6.01
CA VAL A 122 -11.94 4.91 7.20
C VAL A 122 -13.41 4.47 7.33
N ASP A 123 -14.16 4.51 6.22
CA ASP A 123 -15.57 4.12 6.22
C ASP A 123 -15.78 2.62 6.49
N ALA A 124 -14.90 1.76 5.97
CA ALA A 124 -15.05 0.31 6.07
C ALA A 124 -14.59 -0.26 7.42
N VAL A 125 -13.47 0.24 7.95
CA VAL A 125 -12.78 -0.39 9.09
C VAL A 125 -13.10 0.29 10.42
N ASP A 126 -13.73 1.47 10.43
CA ASP A 126 -14.02 2.28 11.63
C ASP A 126 -12.74 2.53 12.45
N THR A 127 -11.69 2.97 11.76
CA THR A 127 -10.40 3.30 12.38
C THR A 127 -10.17 4.82 12.41
N THR A 128 -9.17 5.26 13.17
CA THR A 128 -8.83 6.69 13.25
C THR A 128 -8.35 7.19 11.89
N ASP A 129 -9.04 8.19 11.34
CA ASP A 129 -8.61 8.90 10.13
C ASP A 129 -7.43 9.83 10.44
N ARG A 130 -6.28 9.51 9.87
CA ARG A 130 -5.08 10.35 9.96
C ARG A 130 -4.86 11.17 8.68
N GLY A 131 -5.71 10.98 7.66
CA GLY A 131 -5.71 11.69 6.39
C GLY A 131 -4.57 11.30 5.45
N ILE A 132 -4.48 12.00 4.32
CA ILE A 132 -3.40 11.80 3.36
C ILE A 132 -2.16 12.61 3.73
N LYS A 133 -0.95 12.10 3.34
CA LYS A 133 0.35 12.69 3.71
C LYS A 133 1.26 12.88 2.50
N SER A 134 2.00 13.98 2.48
CA SER A 134 3.09 14.19 1.51
C SER A 134 4.37 13.47 1.95
N ARG A 135 4.90 12.58 1.10
CA ARG A 135 6.14 11.82 1.34
C ARG A 135 7.03 11.77 0.09
N PRO A 136 7.52 12.90 -0.39
CA PRO A 136 8.34 12.92 -1.63
C PRO A 136 9.68 12.20 -1.51
N GLY A 137 10.08 11.82 -0.29
CA GLY A 137 11.30 11.06 -0.03
C GLY A 137 11.19 9.55 -0.26
N LEU A 138 9.98 9.00 -0.28
CA LEU A 138 9.78 7.55 -0.47
C LEU A 138 10.09 7.13 -1.91
N LEU A 139 10.89 6.07 -2.04
CA LEU A 139 11.36 5.57 -3.34
C LEU A 139 10.20 5.23 -4.26
N VAL A 140 9.24 4.46 -3.78
CA VAL A 140 8.08 4.01 -4.55
C VAL A 140 7.17 5.15 -5.02
N LEU A 141 7.20 6.32 -4.35
CA LEU A 141 6.40 7.49 -4.73
C LEU A 141 7.13 8.43 -5.71
N ARG A 142 8.49 8.36 -5.76
CA ARG A 142 9.27 9.27 -6.61
C ARG A 142 9.93 8.60 -7.81
N GLN A 143 10.02 7.26 -7.84
CA GLN A 143 10.68 6.47 -8.88
C GLN A 143 9.68 5.72 -9.78
N THR A 144 8.41 5.85 -9.50
CA THR A 144 7.32 5.37 -10.34
C THR A 144 6.81 6.50 -11.24
N ASP A 145 6.46 6.17 -12.48
CA ASP A 145 6.07 7.13 -13.52
C ASP A 145 4.55 7.45 -13.50
N MET A 146 3.77 6.62 -12.83
CA MET A 146 2.32 6.73 -12.70
C MET A 146 1.90 7.32 -11.35
N PRO A 147 0.61 7.70 -11.16
CA PRO A 147 0.05 7.98 -9.84
C PRO A 147 0.33 6.86 -8.85
N ALA A 148 1.03 7.20 -7.76
CA ALA A 148 1.51 6.23 -6.77
C ALA A 148 1.10 6.63 -5.36
N VAL A 149 0.73 5.62 -4.57
CA VAL A 149 0.39 5.76 -3.16
C VAL A 149 1.04 4.66 -2.32
N LEU A 150 1.27 4.97 -1.05
CA LEU A 150 1.63 4.00 -0.02
C LEU A 150 0.56 4.05 1.07
N VAL A 151 -0.07 2.91 1.33
CA VAL A 151 -1.15 2.76 2.30
C VAL A 151 -0.59 2.23 3.61
N GLU A 152 -0.64 3.04 4.64
CA GLU A 152 -0.38 2.64 6.02
C GLU A 152 -1.70 2.23 6.66
N MET A 153 -2.02 0.95 6.59
CA MET A 153 -3.34 0.42 6.96
C MET A 153 -3.70 0.69 8.42
N ALA A 154 -2.79 0.40 9.34
CA ALA A 154 -2.92 0.62 10.78
C ALA A 154 -1.54 0.49 11.45
N PHE A 155 -1.44 0.79 12.76
CA PHE A 155 -0.18 0.69 13.50
C PHE A 155 0.04 -0.73 14.04
N ILE A 156 0.94 -1.48 13.41
CA ILE A 156 1.19 -2.87 13.76
C ILE A 156 1.78 -3.04 15.18
N ASP A 157 2.48 -2.04 15.70
CA ASP A 157 3.04 -2.04 17.05
C ASP A 157 2.01 -1.72 18.17
N ASN A 158 0.78 -1.35 17.79
CA ASN A 158 -0.36 -1.20 18.70
C ASN A 158 -1.25 -2.45 18.67
N ASP A 159 -1.56 -3.04 19.84
CA ASP A 159 -2.27 -4.32 19.91
C ASP A 159 -3.70 -4.27 19.35
N ASP A 160 -4.43 -3.16 19.54
CA ASP A 160 -5.78 -3.01 18.99
C ASP A 160 -5.74 -2.91 17.46
N ASP A 161 -4.81 -2.12 16.92
CA ASP A 161 -4.62 -1.99 15.47
C ASP A 161 -4.07 -3.29 14.86
N ALA A 162 -3.16 -4.02 15.56
CA ALA A 162 -2.70 -5.34 15.15
C ALA A 162 -3.85 -6.36 15.08
N THR A 163 -4.81 -6.25 15.99
CA THR A 163 -6.04 -7.05 15.94
C THR A 163 -6.90 -6.71 14.72
N LEU A 164 -7.06 -5.41 14.40
CA LEU A 164 -7.75 -4.99 13.17
C LEU A 164 -7.06 -5.55 11.91
N LEU A 165 -5.73 -5.46 11.85
CA LEU A 165 -4.94 -5.95 10.72
C LEU A 165 -5.13 -7.45 10.47
N THR A 166 -5.32 -8.25 11.51
CA THR A 166 -5.51 -9.70 11.41
C THR A 166 -6.97 -10.12 11.21
N GLU A 167 -7.90 -9.51 11.95
CA GLU A 167 -9.31 -9.93 11.92
C GLU A 167 -10.10 -9.30 10.78
N ARG A 168 -9.63 -8.17 10.25
CA ARG A 168 -10.31 -7.39 9.21
C ARG A 168 -9.47 -7.19 7.93
N ALA A 169 -8.51 -8.08 7.66
CA ALA A 169 -7.67 -8.03 6.47
C ALA A 169 -8.48 -7.94 5.16
N ASP A 170 -9.57 -8.70 5.06
CA ASP A 170 -10.49 -8.67 3.92
C ASP A 170 -11.18 -7.31 3.74
N GLU A 171 -11.54 -6.64 4.82
CA GLU A 171 -12.17 -5.32 4.76
C GLU A 171 -11.19 -4.24 4.31
N PHE A 172 -9.94 -4.28 4.79
CA PHE A 172 -8.87 -3.42 4.28
C PHE A 172 -8.66 -3.63 2.78
N ALA A 173 -8.54 -4.88 2.35
CA ALA A 173 -8.33 -5.20 0.93
C ALA A 173 -9.47 -4.69 0.05
N ARG A 174 -10.71 -4.92 0.47
CA ARG A 174 -11.90 -4.46 -0.23
C ARG A 174 -11.98 -2.94 -0.31
N ALA A 175 -11.63 -2.25 0.77
CA ALA A 175 -11.62 -0.79 0.83
C ALA A 175 -10.53 -0.21 -0.11
N ILE A 176 -9.32 -0.77 -0.10
CA ILE A 176 -8.24 -0.36 -1.02
C ILE A 176 -8.68 -0.55 -2.48
N ALA A 177 -9.18 -1.74 -2.83
CA ALA A 177 -9.64 -2.02 -4.18
C ALA A 177 -10.79 -1.09 -4.60
N ARG A 178 -11.73 -0.79 -3.69
CA ARG A 178 -12.81 0.16 -3.94
C ARG A 178 -12.29 1.57 -4.19
N GLY A 179 -11.33 2.05 -3.39
CA GLY A 179 -10.72 3.35 -3.60
C GLY A 179 -10.05 3.47 -4.98
N VAL A 180 -9.37 2.41 -5.45
CA VAL A 180 -8.78 2.36 -6.79
C VAL A 180 -9.86 2.41 -7.87
N THR A 181 -10.94 1.64 -7.75
CA THR A 181 -12.02 1.65 -8.76
C THR A 181 -12.83 2.94 -8.75
N ASP A 182 -12.99 3.60 -7.62
CA ASP A 182 -13.62 4.92 -7.54
C ASP A 182 -12.75 5.99 -8.22
N TYR A 183 -11.42 5.91 -8.07
CA TYR A 183 -10.48 6.74 -8.82
C TYR A 183 -10.55 6.44 -10.34
N GLU A 184 -10.59 5.17 -10.73
CA GLU A 184 -10.76 4.78 -12.15
C GLU A 184 -12.00 5.41 -12.78
N ASN A 185 -13.12 5.39 -12.05
CA ASN A 185 -14.36 6.03 -12.51
C ASN A 185 -14.22 7.54 -12.67
N LEU A 186 -13.44 8.21 -11.83
CA LEU A 186 -13.17 9.64 -11.95
C LEU A 186 -12.39 9.97 -13.23
N VAL A 187 -11.32 9.20 -13.52
CA VAL A 187 -10.44 9.50 -14.67
C VAL A 187 -11.05 9.10 -16.00
N ASN A 188 -12.06 8.24 -16.00
CA ASN A 188 -12.80 7.81 -17.19
C ASN A 188 -14.08 8.62 -17.45
N ALA A 189 -14.43 9.59 -16.59
CA ALA A 189 -15.63 10.42 -16.71
C ALA A 189 -15.39 11.66 -17.58
#